data_357c2370dc451d81d944e97683108e2f
#
_entry.id   357c2370dc451d81d944e97683108e2f
#
_cell.length_a   1.000
_cell.length_b   1.000
_cell.length_c   1.000
_cell.angle_alpha   90.00
_cell.angle_beta   90.00
_cell.angle_gamma   90.00
#
_symmetry.space_group_name_H-M   'P 1'
#
loop_
_entity.id
_entity.type
_entity.pdbx_description
1 polymer ?
#
loop_
_entity_poly.entity_id
_entity_poly.type
_entity_poly.pdbx_seq_one_letter_code
_entity_poly.pdbx_strand_id
1 'polypeptide(L)'
;MLLKYNRVLQQRNRLLKELRDNGGTPDILQPWNEEFIRLAAAIVRRRLAALGKLQAIAGEIYSSITKGSEMLQVRYEQKANNSTLLYPQSAEEAAEDFYREQLSERQRLDILRGNTGIGPHRDDLQLLLNGLSLRPSAHRGSSATV
;
A
#
# COMPACT_ATOMS: atom_id res chain seq x y z
N MET A 1 14.58 4.73 -6.42
CA MET A 1 13.27 5.17 -5.93
C MET A 1 12.92 4.61 -4.54
N LEU A 2 13.03 3.31 -4.37
CA LEU A 2 12.74 2.69 -3.05
C LEU A 2 13.68 3.17 -1.96
N LEU A 3 14.95 3.39 -2.26
CA LEU A 3 15.90 3.91 -1.28
C LEU A 3 15.49 5.29 -0.79
N LYS A 4 15.07 6.16 -1.71
CA LYS A 4 14.60 7.50 -1.34
C LYS A 4 13.33 7.42 -0.50
N TYR A 5 12.40 6.56 -0.90
CA TYR A 5 11.17 6.35 -0.17
C TYR A 5 11.45 5.88 1.27
N ASN A 6 12.31 4.88 1.41
CA ASN A 6 12.64 4.36 2.74
C ASN A 6 13.31 5.43 3.62
N ARG A 7 14.15 6.27 3.03
CA ARG A 7 14.81 7.35 3.75
C ARG A 7 13.79 8.38 4.26
N VAL A 8 12.87 8.77 3.39
CA VAL A 8 11.80 9.71 3.76
C VAL A 8 10.92 9.09 4.84
N LEU A 9 10.58 7.82 4.69
CA LEU A 9 9.78 7.09 5.67
C LEU A 9 10.45 7.09 7.04
N GLN A 10 11.74 6.78 7.10
CA GLN A 10 12.50 6.77 8.34
C GLN A 10 12.53 8.16 9.00
N GLN A 11 12.73 9.20 8.21
CA GLN A 11 12.77 10.57 8.73
C GLN A 11 11.39 10.98 9.27
N ARG A 12 10.34 10.68 8.51
CA ARG A 12 8.99 10.98 8.97
C ARG A 12 8.67 10.23 10.26
N ASN A 13 9.00 8.95 10.32
CA ASN A 13 8.76 8.15 11.53
C ASN A 13 9.52 8.70 12.74
N ARG A 14 10.75 9.16 12.54
CA ARG A 14 11.52 9.75 13.62
C ARG A 14 10.84 11.02 14.13
N LEU A 15 10.34 11.86 13.25
CA LEU A 15 9.63 13.08 13.63
C LEU A 15 8.31 12.75 14.33
N LEU A 16 7.62 11.71 13.90
CA LEU A 16 6.39 11.27 14.56
C LEU A 16 6.66 10.85 15.99
N LYS A 17 7.74 10.12 16.23
CA LYS A 17 8.14 9.73 17.59
C LYS A 17 8.52 10.95 18.43
N GLU A 18 9.23 11.91 17.82
CA GLU A 18 9.59 13.15 18.48
C GLU A 18 8.35 13.92 18.93
N LEU A 19 7.37 14.05 18.04
CA LEU A 19 6.10 14.72 18.36
C LEU A 19 5.34 13.98 19.45
N ARG A 20 5.34 12.65 19.41
CA ARG A 20 4.69 11.83 20.43
C ARG A 20 5.32 12.02 21.80
N ASP A 21 6.64 11.97 21.87
CA ASP A 21 7.37 11.92 23.14
C ASP A 21 7.63 13.30 23.72
N ASN A 22 7.88 14.30 22.90
CA ASN A 22 8.30 15.62 23.35
C ASN A 22 7.33 16.74 22.96
N GLY A 23 6.29 16.42 22.20
CA GLY A 23 5.35 17.43 21.73
C GLY A 23 5.93 18.26 20.60
N GLY A 24 5.26 19.34 20.29
CA GLY A 24 5.65 20.23 19.21
C GLY A 24 4.53 20.43 18.22
N THR A 25 4.83 21.15 17.13
CA THR A 25 3.86 21.47 16.10
C THR A 25 3.94 20.47 14.96
N PRO A 26 2.81 19.84 14.57
CA PRO A 26 2.82 18.89 13.45
C PRO A 26 3.29 19.47 12.13
N ASP A 27 3.40 20.79 12.02
CA ASP A 27 3.87 21.45 10.80
C ASP A 27 5.27 20.98 10.37
N ILE A 28 6.07 20.46 11.29
CA ILE A 28 7.40 19.95 10.97
C ILE A 28 7.32 18.73 10.03
N LEU A 29 6.17 18.08 9.96
CA LEU A 29 5.98 16.94 9.07
C LEU A 29 5.75 17.34 7.62
N GLN A 30 5.38 18.60 7.37
CA GLN A 30 4.89 19.01 6.05
C GLN A 30 5.87 18.72 4.91
N PRO A 31 7.15 19.10 4.99
CA PRO A 31 8.07 18.78 3.89
C PRO A 31 8.20 17.28 3.65
N TRP A 32 8.21 16.50 4.73
CA TRP A 32 8.31 15.05 4.64
C TRP A 32 7.04 14.42 4.11
N ASN A 33 5.88 14.99 4.46
CA ASN A 33 4.60 14.54 3.91
C ASN A 33 4.56 14.72 2.40
N GLU A 34 4.98 15.87 1.89
CA GLU A 34 4.96 16.13 0.45
C GLU A 34 5.91 15.21 -0.30
N GLU A 35 7.10 14.99 0.23
CA GLU A 35 8.05 14.08 -0.37
C GLU A 35 7.55 12.63 -0.32
N PHE A 36 6.95 12.23 0.80
CA PHE A 36 6.33 10.92 0.96
C PHE A 36 5.24 10.69 -0.09
N ILE A 37 4.35 11.66 -0.24
CA ILE A 37 3.24 11.56 -1.19
C ILE A 37 3.76 11.34 -2.61
N ARG A 38 4.73 12.14 -3.01
CA ARG A 38 5.31 12.06 -4.35
C ARG A 38 5.94 10.69 -4.61
N LEU A 39 6.77 10.24 -3.68
CA LEU A 39 7.48 8.96 -3.85
C LEU A 39 6.55 7.77 -3.72
N ALA A 40 5.63 7.80 -2.76
CA ALA A 40 4.66 6.71 -2.57
C ALA A 40 3.78 6.54 -3.81
N ALA A 41 3.27 7.64 -4.36
CA ALA A 41 2.45 7.60 -5.55
C ALA A 41 3.22 7.06 -6.75
N ALA A 42 4.48 7.46 -6.91
CA ALA A 42 5.32 6.98 -8.00
C ALA A 42 5.56 5.47 -7.91
N ILE A 43 5.80 4.96 -6.69
CA ILE A 43 6.00 3.52 -6.47
C ILE A 43 4.73 2.75 -6.81
N VAL A 44 3.59 3.23 -6.34
CA VAL A 44 2.31 2.56 -6.58
C VAL A 44 1.98 2.55 -8.08
N ARG A 45 2.20 3.67 -8.77
CA ARG A 45 1.97 3.72 -10.22
C ARG A 45 2.79 2.66 -10.96
N ARG A 46 4.07 2.52 -10.58
CA ARG A 46 4.94 1.51 -11.19
C ARG A 46 4.48 0.10 -10.90
N ARG A 47 4.05 -0.15 -9.65
CA ARG A 47 3.54 -1.46 -9.26
C ARG A 47 2.27 -1.81 -10.03
N LEU A 48 1.36 -0.85 -10.17
CA LEU A 48 0.11 -1.08 -10.89
C LEU A 48 0.37 -1.34 -12.38
N ALA A 49 1.29 -0.61 -12.99
CA ALA A 49 1.65 -0.83 -14.39
C ALA A 49 2.26 -2.21 -14.58
N ALA A 50 3.18 -2.61 -13.68
CA ALA A 50 3.80 -3.94 -13.74
C ALA A 50 2.76 -5.04 -13.53
N LEU A 51 1.82 -4.83 -12.62
CA LEU A 51 0.75 -5.79 -12.35
C LEU A 51 -0.18 -5.96 -13.54
N GLY A 52 -0.47 -4.88 -14.24
CA GLY A 52 -1.29 -4.97 -15.45
C GLY A 52 -0.68 -5.88 -16.48
N LYS A 53 0.63 -5.76 -16.71
CA LYS A 53 1.36 -6.62 -17.62
C LYS A 53 1.40 -8.07 -17.15
N LEU A 54 1.70 -8.24 -15.86
CA LEU A 54 1.77 -9.57 -15.26
C LEU A 54 0.41 -10.27 -15.31
N GLN A 55 -0.65 -9.53 -15.03
CA GLN A 55 -2.02 -10.05 -15.08
C GLN A 55 -2.37 -10.57 -16.46
N ALA A 56 -2.00 -9.83 -17.51
CA ALA A 56 -2.29 -10.22 -18.89
C ALA A 56 -1.57 -11.53 -19.23
N ILE A 57 -0.28 -11.62 -18.88
CA ILE A 57 0.51 -12.82 -19.21
C ILE A 57 0.06 -14.03 -18.39
N ALA A 58 -0.08 -13.84 -17.07
CA ALA A 58 -0.47 -14.92 -16.17
C ALA A 58 -1.88 -15.42 -16.48
N GLY A 59 -2.79 -14.50 -16.81
CA GLY A 59 -4.15 -14.84 -17.15
C GLY A 59 -4.22 -15.69 -18.42
N GLU A 60 -3.45 -15.34 -19.45
CA GLU A 60 -3.39 -16.13 -20.70
C GLU A 60 -2.84 -17.53 -20.46
N ILE A 61 -1.72 -17.61 -19.72
CA ILE A 61 -1.10 -18.90 -19.46
C ILE A 61 -2.04 -19.80 -18.67
N TYR A 62 -2.64 -19.26 -17.62
CA TYR A 62 -3.54 -20.04 -16.77
C TYR A 62 -4.79 -20.48 -17.52
N SER A 63 -5.37 -19.59 -18.32
CA SER A 63 -6.52 -19.91 -19.15
C SER A 63 -6.20 -21.00 -20.14
N SER A 64 -4.99 -20.96 -20.74
CA SER A 64 -4.54 -21.99 -21.67
C SER A 64 -4.43 -23.36 -20.99
N ILE A 65 -3.88 -23.39 -19.76
CA ILE A 65 -3.71 -24.64 -19.01
C ILE A 65 -5.06 -25.22 -18.59
N THR A 66 -5.99 -24.37 -18.15
CA THR A 66 -7.30 -24.81 -17.68
C THR A 66 -8.37 -24.82 -18.74
N LYS A 67 -8.00 -24.48 -19.98
CA LYS A 67 -8.93 -24.39 -21.13
C LYS A 67 -10.08 -23.43 -20.86
N GLY A 68 -9.79 -22.32 -20.20
CA GLY A 68 -10.77 -21.30 -19.90
C GLY A 68 -11.73 -21.62 -18.77
N SER A 69 -11.56 -22.76 -18.09
CA SER A 69 -12.47 -23.13 -17.00
C SER A 69 -12.23 -22.37 -15.71
N GLU A 70 -11.06 -21.76 -15.56
CA GLU A 70 -10.71 -21.00 -14.36
C GLU A 70 -10.06 -19.67 -14.76
N MET A 71 -10.31 -18.67 -13.93
CA MET A 71 -9.78 -17.33 -14.15
C MET A 71 -8.90 -16.93 -12.96
N LEU A 72 -7.65 -16.55 -13.25
CA LEU A 72 -6.70 -16.07 -12.26
C LEU A 72 -6.60 -14.56 -12.37
N GLN A 73 -6.78 -13.88 -11.23
CA GLN A 73 -6.65 -12.43 -11.14
C GLN A 73 -5.64 -12.05 -10.07
N VAL A 74 -4.93 -10.96 -10.31
CA VAL A 74 -4.01 -10.38 -9.34
C VAL A 74 -4.52 -8.99 -9.01
N ARG A 75 -4.63 -8.69 -7.71
CA ARG A 75 -5.07 -7.38 -7.23
C ARG A 75 -4.03 -6.79 -6.30
N TYR A 76 -3.98 -5.47 -6.30
CA TYR A 76 -3.11 -4.72 -5.41
C TYR A 76 -3.94 -4.24 -4.23
N GLU A 77 -3.51 -4.59 -3.01
CA GLU A 77 -4.19 -4.19 -1.80
C GLU A 77 -3.44 -3.08 -1.10
N GLN A 78 -4.13 -1.96 -0.88
CA GLN A 78 -3.64 -0.90 -0.01
C GLN A 78 -4.31 -1.05 1.35
N LYS A 79 -3.52 -0.91 2.41
CA LYS A 79 -4.04 -0.97 3.77
C LYS A 79 -4.09 0.43 4.36
N ALA A 80 -5.27 0.82 4.83
CA ALA A 80 -5.50 2.12 5.44
C ALA A 80 -6.53 1.97 6.55
N ASN A 81 -6.23 2.48 7.74
CA ASN A 81 -7.19 2.52 8.86
C ASN A 81 -7.82 1.17 9.18
N ASN A 82 -7.05 0.10 9.24
CA ASN A 82 -7.54 -1.25 9.51
C ASN A 82 -8.45 -1.81 8.41
N SER A 83 -8.59 -1.11 7.30
CA SER A 83 -9.34 -1.61 6.16
C SER A 83 -8.40 -1.87 4.99
N THR A 84 -8.82 -2.77 4.13
CA THR A 84 -8.10 -3.07 2.90
C THR A 84 -8.83 -2.42 1.75
N LEU A 85 -8.13 -1.56 1.02
CA LEU A 85 -8.69 -0.93 -0.16
C LEU A 85 -8.13 -1.65 -1.38
N LEU A 86 -9.02 -2.05 -2.27
CA LEU A 86 -8.61 -2.60 -3.55
C LEU A 86 -8.41 -1.45 -4.52
N TYR A 87 -7.23 -1.39 -5.08
CA TYR A 87 -6.89 -0.31 -5.99
C TYR A 87 -7.52 -0.60 -7.36
N PRO A 88 -8.45 0.21 -7.83
CA PRO A 88 -8.88 0.10 -9.22
C PRO A 88 -7.79 0.66 -10.12
N GLN A 89 -7.65 0.10 -11.29
CA GLN A 89 -6.61 0.50 -12.23
C GLN A 89 -6.68 1.99 -12.59
N SER A 90 -7.85 2.55 -12.56
CA SER A 90 -8.06 3.97 -12.83
C SER A 90 -7.56 4.90 -11.73
N ALA A 91 -7.13 4.34 -10.60
CA ALA A 91 -6.68 5.14 -9.47
C ALA A 91 -5.22 5.58 -9.57
N GLU A 92 -4.51 5.20 -10.63
CA GLU A 92 -3.11 5.61 -10.80
C GLU A 92 -2.95 7.13 -10.74
N GLU A 93 -3.86 7.85 -11.39
CA GLU A 93 -3.80 9.32 -11.45
C GLU A 93 -4.18 9.96 -10.11
N ALA A 94 -4.97 9.27 -9.31
CA ALA A 94 -5.44 9.77 -8.03
C ALA A 94 -4.54 9.37 -6.85
N ALA A 95 -3.41 8.73 -7.11
CA ALA A 95 -2.55 8.20 -6.06
C ALA A 95 -2.03 9.28 -5.11
N GLU A 96 -1.62 10.43 -5.64
CA GLU A 96 -1.13 11.52 -4.79
C GLU A 96 -2.24 12.09 -3.92
N ASP A 97 -3.42 12.31 -4.49
CA ASP A 97 -4.56 12.83 -3.73
C ASP A 97 -4.98 11.86 -2.65
N PHE A 98 -4.96 10.57 -2.96
CA PHE A 98 -5.25 9.52 -1.99
C PHE A 98 -4.30 9.59 -0.80
N TYR A 99 -3.00 9.65 -1.05
CA TYR A 99 -2.03 9.70 0.04
C TYR A 99 -2.10 11.01 0.81
N ARG A 100 -2.35 12.12 0.14
CA ARG A 100 -2.50 13.40 0.81
C ARG A 100 -3.65 13.38 1.79
N GLU A 101 -4.77 12.84 1.36
CA GLU A 101 -5.95 12.71 2.21
C GLU A 101 -5.72 11.76 3.37
N GLN A 102 -5.10 10.60 3.11
CA GLN A 102 -4.83 9.61 4.14
C GLN A 102 -3.85 10.12 5.18
N LEU A 103 -2.80 10.81 4.78
CA LEU A 103 -1.86 11.38 5.74
C LEU A 103 -2.52 12.43 6.62
N SER A 104 -3.40 13.24 6.06
CA SER A 104 -4.14 14.24 6.80
C SER A 104 -5.06 13.59 7.84
N GLU A 105 -5.83 12.59 7.43
CA GLU A 105 -6.77 11.91 8.31
C GLU A 105 -6.08 11.11 9.41
N ARG A 106 -4.89 10.55 9.11
CA ARG A 106 -4.19 9.67 10.03
C ARG A 106 -3.15 10.38 10.90
N GLN A 107 -2.99 11.68 10.73
CA GLN A 107 -1.89 12.38 11.40
C GLN A 107 -1.85 12.14 12.91
N ARG A 108 -2.98 12.25 13.58
CA ARG A 108 -3.04 12.02 15.02
C ARG A 108 -2.66 10.60 15.41
N LEU A 109 -3.16 9.64 14.66
CA LEU A 109 -2.89 8.22 14.92
C LEU A 109 -1.42 7.90 14.65
N ASP A 110 -0.86 8.44 13.56
CA ASP A 110 0.54 8.23 13.24
C ASP A 110 1.46 8.81 14.33
N ILE A 111 1.13 10.00 14.84
CA ILE A 111 1.88 10.58 15.95
C ILE A 111 1.79 9.70 17.20
N LEU A 112 0.58 9.27 17.54
CA LEU A 112 0.35 8.43 18.70
C LEU A 112 1.15 7.12 18.63
N ARG A 113 1.20 6.52 17.44
CA ARG A 113 1.92 5.26 17.23
C ARG A 113 3.41 5.45 16.96
N GLY A 114 3.80 6.64 16.55
CA GLY A 114 5.19 6.93 16.22
C GLY A 114 5.65 6.31 14.92
N ASN A 115 4.72 6.00 14.02
CA ASN A 115 5.06 5.46 12.71
C ASN A 115 4.02 5.81 11.66
N THR A 116 4.41 5.68 10.39
CA THR A 116 3.54 5.95 9.26
C THR A 116 2.70 4.72 8.95
N GLY A 117 1.39 4.86 9.09
CA GLY A 117 0.47 3.74 9.00
C GLY A 117 -0.04 3.41 7.60
N ILE A 118 0.38 4.15 6.59
CA ILE A 118 -0.03 3.91 5.22
C ILE A 118 1.16 4.08 4.30
N GLY A 119 1.11 3.49 3.14
CA GLY A 119 2.13 3.62 2.11
C GLY A 119 2.47 2.30 1.47
N PRO A 120 3.27 2.33 0.38
CA PRO A 120 3.66 1.11 -0.32
C PRO A 120 4.33 0.05 0.54
N HIS A 121 4.97 0.45 1.64
CA HIS A 121 5.62 -0.48 2.57
C HIS A 121 4.64 -1.37 3.32
N ARG A 122 3.35 -1.03 3.29
CA ARG A 122 2.30 -1.81 3.97
C ARG A 122 1.37 -2.51 2.98
N ASP A 123 1.57 -2.29 1.70
CA ASP A 123 0.70 -2.84 0.67
C ASP A 123 1.07 -4.28 0.33
N ASP A 124 0.12 -4.98 -0.26
CA ASP A 124 0.28 -6.40 -0.56
C ASP A 124 -0.43 -6.75 -1.86
N LEU A 125 -0.19 -7.97 -2.33
CA LEU A 125 -0.85 -8.52 -3.51
C LEU A 125 -1.85 -9.57 -3.10
N GLN A 126 -2.97 -9.61 -3.81
CA GLN A 126 -3.99 -10.62 -3.62
C GLN A 126 -4.16 -11.41 -4.91
N LEU A 127 -4.08 -12.73 -4.81
CA LEU A 127 -4.38 -13.64 -5.90
C LEU A 127 -5.80 -14.14 -5.74
N LEU A 128 -6.57 -14.07 -6.82
CA LEU A 128 -7.95 -14.52 -6.84
C LEU A 128 -8.12 -15.59 -7.92
N LEU A 129 -8.69 -16.71 -7.54
CA LEU A 129 -9.06 -17.77 -8.47
C LEU A 129 -10.58 -17.84 -8.53
N ASN A 130 -11.14 -17.51 -9.69
CA ASN A 130 -12.59 -17.42 -9.88
C ASN A 130 -13.25 -16.51 -8.84
N GLY A 131 -12.58 -15.42 -8.48
CA GLY A 131 -13.07 -14.44 -7.51
C GLY A 131 -12.80 -14.78 -6.04
N LEU A 132 -12.19 -15.92 -5.76
CA LEU A 132 -11.87 -16.33 -4.40
C LEU A 132 -10.38 -16.13 -4.11
N SER A 133 -10.08 -15.57 -2.95
CA SER A 133 -8.70 -15.36 -2.54
C SER A 133 -7.98 -16.68 -2.31
N LEU A 134 -6.76 -16.80 -2.83
CA LEU A 134 -5.90 -17.96 -2.60
C LEU A 134 -5.08 -17.81 -1.32
N ARG A 135 -5.05 -16.61 -0.72
CA ARG A 135 -4.30 -16.38 0.51
C ARG A 135 -5.01 -17.05 1.69
N PRO A 136 -4.29 -17.80 2.52
CA PRO A 136 -4.87 -18.31 3.76
C PRO A 136 -5.33 -17.15 4.63
N SER A 137 -6.50 -17.32 5.19
CA SER A 137 -6.99 -16.28 6.08
C SER A 137 -6.27 -16.34 7.40
N ALA A 138 -5.76 -16.31 7.89
CA ALA A 138 -5.09 -16.10 8.82
C ALA A 138 -4.46 -15.92 9.47
N HIS A 139 -4.44 -15.73 9.25
CA HIS A 139 -3.97 -15.48 9.48
C HIS A 139 -3.73 -15.20 10.17
N ARG A 140 -3.88 -15.22 10.37
CA ARG A 140 -3.84 -15.18 10.66
C ARG A 140 -3.48 -15.28 11.13
N GLY A 141 -3.42 -15.31 11.49
CA GLY A 141 -3.23 -15.48 11.68
C GLY A 141 -2.64 -15.72 11.86
N SER A 142 -2.60 -15.75 12.04
CA SER A 142 -2.28 -16.18 12.12
C SER A 142 -1.73 -16.52 12.18
N SER A 143 -1.59 -16.54 12.29
CA SER A 143 -1.32 -17.10 12.32
C SER A 143 -0.91 -17.68 12.46
N ALA A 144 -0.80 -17.82 12.57
CA ALA A 144 -0.64 -18.50 12.56
C ALA A 144 -0.25 -19.18 12.48
N THR A 145 -0.02 -19.26 12.41
CA THR A 145 0.16 -19.91 12.09
C THR A 145 0.46 -20.35 11.84
N VAL A 146 0.51 -20.44 11.96
CA VAL A 146 0.74 -20.82 11.37
C VAL A 146 0.93 -21.01 11.32
#